data_5c8c55b03fdfa402e12eb81d9c0a3a93
#
_entry.id   5c8c55b03fdfa402e12eb81d9c0a3a93
#
_cell.length_a   1.000
_cell.length_b   1.000
_cell.length_c   1.000
_cell.angle_alpha   90.00
_cell.angle_beta   90.00
_cell.angle_gamma   90.00
#
_symmetry.space_group_name_H-M   'P 1'
#
loop_
_entity.id
_entity.type
_entity.pdbx_description
1 polymer ?
#
loop_
_entity_poly.entity_id
_entity_poly.type
_entity_poly.pdbx_seq_one_letter_code
_entity_poly.pdbx_strand_id
1 'polypeptide(L)' 'MKKIMEKKTARLTILIDPDKKLAFEELCAQQDITPSQVVRQLIRDYLNQHDVDYLARIAKRSESME' A
#
# COMPACT_ATOMS: atom_id res chain seq x y z
N MET A 1 -17.70 11.11 -8.67
CA MET A 1 -17.44 10.96 -8.15
C MET A 1 -16.52 11.02 -7.69
N LYS A 2 -16.08 11.15 -7.29
CA LYS A 2 -15.24 11.13 -6.91
C LYS A 2 -14.79 10.58 -6.14
N LYS A 3 -14.23 10.53 -5.97
CA LYS A 3 -13.87 9.85 -5.33
C LYS A 3 -12.98 10.11 -4.51
N ILE A 4 -12.73 10.00 -3.63
CA ILE A 4 -11.94 10.21 -2.89
C ILE A 4 -11.13 9.54 -2.87
N MET A 5 -10.31 9.56 -2.68
CA MET A 5 -9.66 8.80 -2.63
C MET A 5 -8.43 9.01 -2.12
N GLU A 6 -7.63 8.09 -1.93
CA GLU A 6 -6.37 8.17 -1.47
C GLU A 6 -5.58 8.96 -2.43
N LYS A 7 -4.80 9.92 -2.01
CA LYS A 7 -3.88 10.56 -2.84
C LYS A 7 -2.65 9.72 -2.87
N LYS A 8 -2.13 9.41 -4.01
CA LYS A 8 -0.94 8.59 -4.11
C LYS A 8 0.25 9.49 -4.24
N THR A 9 0.49 10.28 -3.20
CA THR A 9 1.56 11.26 -3.22
C THR A 9 2.77 10.84 -2.44
N ALA A 10 2.70 9.74 -1.70
CA ALA A 10 3.84 9.25 -0.95
C ALA A 10 4.47 8.09 -1.68
N ARG A 11 5.76 7.90 -1.48
CA ARG A 11 6.49 6.85 -2.11
C ARG A 11 7.03 5.91 -1.08
N LEU A 12 7.04 4.64 -1.39
CA LEU A 12 7.67 3.63 -0.53
C LEU A 12 8.76 2.98 -1.34
N THR A 13 9.97 3.05 -0.84
CA THR A 13 11.11 2.45 -1.54
C THR A 13 11.81 1.48 -0.61
N ILE A 14 12.01 0.27 -1.07
CA ILE A 14 12.72 -0.72 -0.29
C ILE A 14 13.76 -1.41 -1.15
N LEU A 15 14.80 -1.89 -0.50
CA LEU A 15 15.80 -2.70 -1.16
C LEU A 15 15.54 -4.14 -0.80
N ILE A 16 15.61 -5.01 -1.80
CA ILE A 16 15.26 -6.39 -1.59
C ILE A 16 16.18 -7.24 -2.44
N ASP A 17 16.41 -8.46 -2.00
CA ASP A 17 17.21 -9.40 -2.74
C ASP A 17 16.70 -9.55 -4.17
N PRO A 18 17.57 -9.47 -5.19
CA PRO A 18 17.11 -9.52 -6.58
C PRO A 18 16.34 -10.79 -6.92
N ASP A 19 16.73 -11.92 -6.35
CA ASP A 19 16.03 -13.16 -6.63
C ASP A 19 14.62 -13.16 -6.07
N LYS A 20 14.46 -12.57 -4.90
CA LYS A 20 13.14 -12.46 -4.30
C LYS A 20 12.27 -11.49 -5.10
N LYS A 21 12.86 -10.43 -5.58
CA LYS A 21 12.12 -9.47 -6.37
C LYS A 21 11.60 -10.13 -7.64
N LEU A 22 12.47 -10.88 -8.31
CA LEU A 22 12.08 -11.56 -9.53
C LEU A 22 10.97 -12.57 -9.29
N ALA A 23 11.12 -13.37 -8.24
CA ALA A 23 10.10 -14.37 -7.90
C ALA A 23 8.77 -13.70 -7.61
N PHE A 24 8.81 -12.59 -6.91
CA PHE A 24 7.61 -11.85 -6.56
C PHE A 24 6.92 -11.32 -7.82
N GLU A 25 7.71 -10.74 -8.72
CA GLU A 25 7.16 -10.20 -9.95
C GLU A 25 6.58 -11.29 -10.84
N GLU A 26 7.25 -12.43 -10.90
CA GLU A 26 6.75 -13.54 -11.69
C GLU A 26 5.44 -14.08 -11.14
N LEU A 27 5.35 -14.17 -9.84
CA LEU A 27 4.13 -14.65 -9.22
C LEU A 27 2.98 -13.68 -9.47
N CYS A 28 3.25 -12.39 -9.39
CA CYS A 28 2.23 -11.39 -9.67
C CYS A 28 1.74 -11.51 -11.11
N ALA A 29 2.66 -11.73 -12.04
CA ALA A 29 2.29 -11.88 -13.44
C ALA A 29 1.41 -13.10 -13.63
N GLN A 30 1.70 -14.19 -12.95
CA GLN A 30 0.89 -15.39 -13.04
C GLN A 30 -0.51 -15.15 -12.53
N GLN A 31 -0.66 -14.27 -11.56
CA GLN A 31 -1.96 -13.96 -10.99
C GLN A 31 -2.63 -12.78 -11.66
N ASP A 32 -2.00 -12.25 -12.69
CA ASP A 32 -2.55 -11.14 -13.46
C ASP A 32 -2.81 -9.93 -12.57
N ILE A 33 -1.83 -9.62 -11.72
CA ILE A 33 -1.94 -8.49 -10.82
C ILE A 33 -0.59 -7.79 -10.79
N THR A 34 -0.57 -6.50 -10.56
CA THR A 34 0.69 -5.77 -10.53
C THR A 34 1.35 -5.88 -9.16
N PRO A 35 2.68 -5.81 -9.12
CA PRO A 35 3.38 -5.82 -7.83
C PRO A 35 2.92 -4.69 -6.91
N SER A 36 2.65 -3.52 -7.45
CA SER A 36 2.18 -2.40 -6.64
C SER A 36 0.86 -2.70 -5.97
N GLN A 37 -0.04 -3.36 -6.67
CA GLN A 37 -1.33 -3.72 -6.10
C GLN A 37 -1.16 -4.70 -4.96
N VAL A 38 -0.26 -5.67 -5.12
CA VAL A 38 -0.02 -6.66 -4.08
C VAL A 38 0.57 -5.98 -2.85
N VAL A 39 1.53 -5.09 -3.05
CA VAL A 39 2.15 -4.40 -1.92
C VAL A 39 1.13 -3.58 -1.17
N ARG A 40 0.28 -2.86 -1.89
CA ARG A 40 -0.75 -2.06 -1.23
C ARG A 40 -1.72 -2.92 -0.44
N GLN A 41 -2.06 -4.08 -1.00
CA GLN A 41 -2.94 -5.00 -0.32
C GLN A 41 -2.29 -5.57 0.94
N LEU A 42 -1.01 -5.92 0.84
CA LEU A 42 -0.28 -6.43 1.99
C LEU A 42 -0.21 -5.39 3.10
N ILE A 43 0.03 -4.16 2.74
CA ILE A 43 0.10 -3.09 3.73
C ILE A 43 -1.26 -2.91 4.40
N ARG A 44 -2.33 -2.91 3.62
CA ARG A 44 -3.67 -2.78 4.17
C ARG A 44 -3.97 -3.92 5.14
N ASP A 45 -3.63 -5.14 4.74
CA ASP A 45 -3.88 -6.30 5.57
C ASP A 45 -3.08 -6.25 6.86
N TYR A 46 -1.84 -5.79 6.76
CA TYR A 46 -0.98 -5.67 7.92
C TYR A 46 -1.54 -4.65 8.91
N LEU A 47 -2.00 -3.52 8.40
CA LEU A 47 -2.61 -2.50 9.25
C LEU A 47 -3.86 -3.03 9.93
N ASN A 48 -4.66 -3.77 9.19
CA ASN A 48 -5.89 -4.34 9.76
C ASN A 48 -5.57 -5.35 10.85
N GLN A 49 -4.52 -6.14 10.64
CA GLN A 49 -4.10 -7.11 11.62
C GLN A 49 -3.76 -6.48 12.95
N HIS A 50 -3.28 -5.26 12.90
CA HIS A 50 -2.84 -4.55 14.11
C HIS A 50 -3.83 -3.47 14.53
N ASP A 51 -5.05 -3.55 14.01
CA ASP A 51 -6.12 -2.63 14.40
C ASP A 51 -5.77 -1.16 14.20
N VAL A 52 -5.05 -0.87 13.14
CA VAL A 52 -4.71 0.51 12.83
C VAL A 52 -5.74 1.07 11.87
N ASP A 53 -6.45 2.08 12.29
CA ASP A 53 -7.44 2.73 11.44
C ASP A 53 -6.78 3.90 10.74
N TYR A 54 -6.23 3.65 9.56
CA TYR A 54 -5.47 4.68 8.87
C TYR A 54 -6.36 5.79 8.34
N LEU A 55 -7.63 5.50 8.13
CA LEU A 55 -8.55 6.54 7.68
C LEU A 55 -8.79 7.55 8.78
N ALA A 56 -8.91 7.08 10.01
CA ALA A 56 -9.05 7.98 11.14
C ALA A 56 -7.79 8.80 11.33
N ARG A 57 -6.63 8.19 11.09
CA ARG A 57 -5.38 8.90 11.25
C ARG A 57 -5.24 9.98 10.18
N ILE A 58 -5.70 9.71 8.98
CA ILE A 58 -5.66 10.69 7.91
C ILE A 58 -6.54 11.87 8.26
N ALA A 59 -7.74 11.61 8.75
CA ALA A 59 -8.65 12.66 9.11
C ALA A 59 -8.08 13.52 10.24
N LYS A 60 -7.48 12.86 11.23
CA LYS A 60 -6.89 13.58 12.33
C LYS A 60 -5.74 14.44 11.88
N ARG A 61 -4.91 13.92 11.00
CA ARG A 61 -3.80 14.68 10.50
C ARG A 61 -4.24 15.89 9.70
N SER A 62 -5.30 15.74 8.94
CA SER A 62 -5.85 16.85 8.19
C SER A 62 -6.29 17.95 9.12
N GLU A 63 -6.93 17.57 10.20
CA GLU A 63 -7.36 18.56 11.15
C GLU A 63 -6.21 19.28 11.79
N SER A 64 -5.16 18.55 12.13
CA SER A 64 -4.06 19.20 12.80
C SER A 64 -3.24 20.05 11.86
N MET A 65 -3.40 19.89 10.58
CA MET A 65 -2.66 20.71 9.67
C MET A 65 -3.27 22.06 9.47
N GLU A 66 -4.39 22.28 10.03
CA GLU A 66 -5.06 23.53 9.89
C GLU A 66 -4.45 24.64 10.55
#